data_d093d22bfa688da80bb6035360d90491
#
_entry.id   d093d22bfa688da80bb6035360d90491
#
_cell.length_a   1.000
_cell.length_b   1.000
_cell.length_c   1.000
_cell.angle_alpha   90.00
_cell.angle_beta   90.00
_cell.angle_gamma   90.00
#
_symmetry.space_group_name_H-M   'P 1'
#
loop_
_entity.id
_entity.type
_entity.pdbx_description
1 polymer ?
#
loop_
_entity_poly.entity_id
_entity_poly.type
_entity_poly.pdbx_seq_one_letter_code
_entity_poly.pdbx_strand_id
1 'polypeptide(L)'
;MPLSQLFKDLEEKEWVGIPQGWLQGRTIFGGLATAMMLHKSIFVVDDPLKRLLTVSVTFVAPIQEKPVKVSVEILRQGKSVTSLEARVWQDNQVMSIMLASFGSERESN
;
A
#
# COMPACT_ATOMS: atom_id res chain seq x y z
N MET A 1 16.96 9.34 -3.39
CA MET A 1 15.93 9.58 -2.38
C MET A 1 15.79 8.34 -1.52
N PRO A 2 15.89 8.46 -0.19
CA PRO A 2 15.74 7.29 0.66
C PRO A 2 14.30 6.80 0.72
N LEU A 3 14.15 5.52 1.04
CA LEU A 3 12.84 4.89 1.15
C LEU A 3 11.94 5.59 2.17
N SER A 4 12.53 6.05 3.27
CA SER A 4 11.79 6.76 4.30
C SER A 4 11.14 8.05 3.77
N GLN A 5 11.78 8.72 2.83
CA GLN A 5 11.22 9.94 2.24
C GLN A 5 10.02 9.58 1.34
N LEU A 6 10.14 8.49 0.58
CA LEU A 6 9.02 8.02 -0.25
C LEU A 6 7.80 7.70 0.62
N PHE A 7 8.00 6.99 1.71
CA PHE A 7 6.90 6.61 2.60
C PHE A 7 6.28 7.83 3.28
N LYS A 8 7.09 8.80 3.66
CA LYS A 8 6.57 10.04 4.22
C LYS A 8 5.74 10.81 3.20
N ASP A 9 6.21 10.86 1.95
CA ASP A 9 5.47 11.52 0.88
C ASP A 9 4.12 10.84 0.64
N LEU A 10 4.06 9.52 0.74
CA LEU A 10 2.79 8.79 0.59
C LEU A 10 1.77 9.17 1.66
N GLU A 11 2.23 9.56 2.83
CA GLU A 11 1.33 10.01 3.91
C GLU A 11 0.80 11.42 3.65
N GLU A 12 1.59 12.27 3.00
CA GLU A 12 1.32 13.70 2.90
C GLU A 12 0.81 14.15 1.54
N LYS A 13 1.09 13.40 0.48
CA LYS A 13 0.82 13.83 -0.90
C LYS A 13 -0.05 12.82 -1.62
N GLU A 14 -0.87 13.30 -2.55
CA GLU A 14 -1.66 12.42 -3.39
C GLU A 14 -0.80 11.72 -4.43
N TRP A 15 0.05 12.46 -5.13
CA TRP A 15 0.94 11.91 -6.15
C TRP A 15 2.38 12.01 -5.68
N VAL A 16 3.12 10.93 -5.84
CA VAL A 16 4.47 10.79 -5.31
C VAL A 16 5.41 10.32 -6.40
N GLY A 17 6.58 10.95 -6.51
CA GLY A 17 7.61 10.53 -7.44
C GLY A 17 8.32 9.26 -6.99
N ILE A 18 8.60 8.37 -7.94
CA ILE A 18 9.41 7.18 -7.67
C ILE A 18 10.88 7.58 -7.81
N PRO A 19 11.74 7.25 -6.86
CA PRO A 19 13.16 7.55 -6.98
C PRO A 19 13.77 6.90 -8.22
N GLN A 20 14.60 7.65 -8.92
CA GLN A 20 15.22 7.18 -10.12
C GLN A 20 16.06 5.94 -9.86
N GLY A 21 15.96 4.95 -10.74
CA GLY A 21 16.74 3.73 -10.64
C GLY A 21 16.11 2.62 -9.81
N TRP A 22 15.03 2.90 -9.10
CA TRP A 22 14.40 1.90 -8.22
C TRP A 22 13.59 0.86 -8.99
N LEU A 23 13.29 1.11 -10.26
CA LEU A 23 12.48 0.20 -11.06
C LEU A 23 13.30 -0.72 -11.95
N GLN A 24 14.58 -0.88 -11.66
CA GLN A 24 15.46 -1.77 -12.40
C GLN A 24 15.29 -3.18 -11.90
N GLY A 25 14.43 -3.95 -12.54
CA GLY A 25 14.21 -5.33 -12.18
C GLY A 25 12.82 -5.56 -11.62
N ARG A 26 12.22 -6.65 -12.06
CA ARG A 26 10.83 -6.95 -11.74
C ARG A 26 10.60 -7.26 -10.28
N THR A 27 11.59 -7.85 -9.63
CA THR A 27 11.48 -8.20 -8.22
C THR A 27 11.37 -6.95 -7.35
N ILE A 28 12.17 -5.93 -7.68
CA ILE A 28 12.13 -4.66 -6.95
C ILE A 28 10.80 -3.96 -7.18
N PHE A 29 10.29 -4.02 -8.41
CA PHE A 29 9.00 -3.44 -8.74
C PHE A 29 7.87 -4.00 -7.88
N GLY A 30 7.76 -5.34 -7.80
CA GLY A 30 6.70 -5.96 -7.02
C GLY A 30 6.81 -5.66 -5.54
N GLY A 31 8.03 -5.72 -4.99
CA GLY A 31 8.28 -5.40 -3.60
C GLY A 31 7.96 -3.96 -3.26
N LEU A 32 8.33 -3.04 -4.15
CA LEU A 32 8.07 -1.63 -3.93
C LEU A 32 6.56 -1.34 -3.96
N ALA A 33 5.83 -1.89 -4.92
CA ALA A 33 4.39 -1.69 -5.00
C ALA A 33 3.69 -2.18 -3.73
N THR A 34 4.04 -3.38 -3.29
CA THR A 34 3.46 -3.96 -2.08
C THR A 34 3.81 -3.13 -0.85
N ALA A 35 5.07 -2.69 -0.73
CA ALA A 35 5.50 -1.87 0.39
C ALA A 35 4.75 -0.54 0.45
N MET A 36 4.54 0.10 -0.70
CA MET A 36 3.79 1.36 -0.74
C MET A 36 2.34 1.16 -0.29
N MET A 37 1.69 0.11 -0.77
CA MET A 37 0.30 -0.16 -0.39
C MET A 37 0.18 -0.51 1.08
N LEU A 38 1.09 -1.31 1.61
CA LEU A 38 1.09 -1.66 3.02
C LEU A 38 1.33 -0.45 3.91
N HIS A 39 2.31 0.37 3.55
CA HIS A 39 2.62 1.56 4.34
C HIS A 39 1.42 2.50 4.41
N LYS A 40 0.81 2.77 3.27
CA LYS A 40 -0.36 3.66 3.22
C LYS A 40 -1.53 3.06 4.00
N SER A 41 -1.72 1.75 3.92
CA SER A 41 -2.80 1.07 4.63
C SER A 41 -2.61 1.17 6.14
N ILE A 42 -1.39 0.95 6.64
CA ILE A 42 -1.09 1.06 8.06
C ILE A 42 -1.35 2.49 8.53
N PHE A 43 -0.96 3.47 7.72
CA PHE A 43 -1.18 4.87 8.05
C PHE A 43 -2.68 5.20 8.13
N VAL A 44 -3.48 4.68 7.21
CA VAL A 44 -4.92 4.94 7.18
C VAL A 44 -5.64 4.23 8.32
N VAL A 45 -5.27 2.97 8.61
CA VAL A 45 -5.87 2.22 9.72
C VAL A 45 -5.56 2.90 11.06
N ASP A 46 -4.33 3.37 11.22
CA ASP A 46 -3.90 4.18 12.36
C ASP A 46 -4.30 3.59 13.71
N ASP A 47 -4.07 2.30 13.88
CA ASP A 47 -4.37 1.60 15.14
C ASP A 47 -3.21 0.68 15.46
N PRO A 48 -2.38 1.05 16.47
CA PRO A 48 -1.19 0.26 16.80
C PRO A 48 -1.51 -1.11 17.39
N LEU A 49 -2.75 -1.35 17.79
CA LEU A 49 -3.15 -2.66 18.32
C LEU A 49 -3.57 -3.62 17.24
N LYS A 50 -3.74 -3.14 16.02
CA LYS A 50 -4.13 -3.99 14.90
C LYS A 50 -2.91 -4.38 14.10
N ARG A 51 -2.88 -5.65 13.68
CA ARG A 51 -1.80 -6.18 12.87
C ARG A 51 -2.37 -6.79 11.60
N LEU A 52 -1.51 -6.93 10.60
CA LEU A 52 -1.90 -7.54 9.34
C LEU A 52 -2.24 -9.00 9.56
N LEU A 53 -3.46 -9.39 9.17
CA LEU A 53 -3.92 -10.77 9.28
C LEU A 53 -3.83 -11.48 7.94
N THR A 54 -4.31 -10.86 6.87
CA THR A 54 -4.28 -11.43 5.54
C THR A 54 -3.91 -10.36 4.54
N VAL A 55 -3.27 -10.78 3.45
CA VAL A 55 -2.93 -9.89 2.35
C VAL A 55 -2.93 -10.67 1.05
N SER A 56 -3.49 -10.06 0.02
CA SER A 56 -3.48 -10.61 -1.33
C SER A 56 -3.17 -9.46 -2.28
N VAL A 57 -2.19 -9.66 -3.16
CA VAL A 57 -1.74 -8.62 -4.08
C VAL A 57 -1.85 -9.13 -5.51
N THR A 58 -2.41 -8.28 -6.37
CA THR A 58 -2.48 -8.55 -7.81
C THR A 58 -1.72 -7.45 -8.53
N PHE A 59 -0.74 -7.84 -9.33
CA PHE A 59 0.03 -6.92 -10.16
C PHE A 59 -0.64 -6.86 -11.53
N VAL A 60 -1.20 -5.69 -11.86
CA VAL A 60 -1.96 -5.52 -13.09
C VAL A 60 -1.04 -5.08 -14.25
N ALA A 61 -0.15 -4.13 -13.97
CA ALA A 61 0.77 -3.61 -14.97
C ALA A 61 2.05 -3.12 -14.29
N PRO A 62 3.17 -3.08 -15.03
CA PRO A 62 4.44 -2.61 -14.45
C PRO A 62 4.39 -1.13 -14.09
N ILE A 63 4.92 -0.79 -12.92
CA ILE A 63 5.08 0.60 -12.50
C ILE A 63 6.23 1.21 -13.30
N GLN A 64 6.01 2.40 -13.82
CA GLN A 64 7.00 3.14 -14.59
C GLN A 64 7.60 4.27 -13.76
N GLU A 65 8.66 4.90 -14.26
CA GLU A 65 9.30 6.02 -13.59
C GLU A 65 8.48 7.29 -13.81
N LYS A 66 7.29 7.29 -13.23
CA LYS A 66 6.32 8.38 -13.25
C LYS A 66 5.73 8.51 -11.86
N PRO A 67 5.09 9.62 -11.55
CA PRO A 67 4.41 9.72 -10.27
C PRO A 67 3.38 8.63 -10.06
N VAL A 68 3.27 8.16 -8.84
CA VAL A 68 2.27 7.18 -8.43
C VAL A 68 1.33 7.80 -7.42
N LYS A 69 0.12 7.28 -7.37
CA LYS A 69 -0.83 7.56 -6.31
C LYS A 69 -1.17 6.23 -5.65
N VAL A 70 -1.18 6.21 -4.33
CA VAL A 70 -1.62 5.04 -3.57
C VAL A 70 -2.90 5.42 -2.85
N SER A 71 -3.99 4.72 -3.16
CA SER A 71 -5.27 4.93 -2.51
C SER A 71 -5.60 3.75 -1.62
N VAL A 72 -6.32 4.03 -0.52
CA VAL A 72 -6.78 3.00 0.40
C VAL A 72 -8.26 3.25 0.66
N GLU A 73 -9.05 2.21 0.47
CA GLU A 73 -10.48 2.26 0.76
C GLU A 73 -10.80 1.23 1.82
N ILE A 74 -11.41 1.68 2.91
CA ILE A 74 -11.88 0.77 3.95
C ILE A 74 -13.17 0.14 3.42
N LEU A 75 -13.14 -1.18 3.22
CA LEU A 75 -14.31 -1.91 2.71
C LEU A 75 -15.27 -2.25 3.82
N ARG A 76 -14.73 -2.61 4.98
CA ARG A 76 -15.54 -2.93 6.14
C ARG A 76 -14.72 -2.71 7.40
N GLN A 77 -15.31 -2.04 8.35
CA GLN A 77 -14.70 -1.85 9.65
C GLN A 77 -15.58 -2.54 10.68
N GLY A 78 -15.19 -3.75 11.03
CA GLY A 78 -15.87 -4.51 12.05
C GLY A 78 -15.35 -4.16 13.44
N LYS A 79 -15.85 -4.88 14.43
CA LYS A 79 -15.49 -4.63 15.82
C LYS A 79 -14.01 -4.89 16.07
N SER A 80 -13.47 -5.93 15.46
CA SER A 80 -12.09 -6.36 15.70
C SER A 80 -11.28 -6.46 14.41
N VAL A 81 -11.91 -6.45 13.25
CA VAL A 81 -11.23 -6.63 11.97
C VAL A 81 -11.61 -5.49 11.02
N THR A 82 -10.60 -4.91 10.39
CA THR A 82 -10.76 -3.91 9.35
C THR A 82 -10.29 -4.53 8.04
N SER A 83 -11.16 -4.54 7.03
CA SER A 83 -10.82 -5.01 5.69
C SER A 83 -10.72 -3.82 4.75
N LEU A 84 -9.69 -3.81 3.90
CA LEU A 84 -9.46 -2.68 3.01
C LEU A 84 -8.93 -3.13 1.67
N GLU A 85 -9.01 -2.21 0.71
CA GLU A 85 -8.40 -2.36 -0.60
C GLU A 85 -7.47 -1.19 -0.84
N ALA A 86 -6.24 -1.49 -1.25
CA ALA A 86 -5.27 -0.47 -1.63
C ALA A 86 -4.96 -0.62 -3.12
N ARG A 87 -4.67 0.49 -3.78
CA ARG A 87 -4.34 0.50 -5.20
C ARG A 87 -3.19 1.44 -5.47
N VAL A 88 -2.34 1.03 -6.41
CA VAL A 88 -1.31 1.90 -6.97
C VAL A 88 -1.79 2.36 -8.34
N TRP A 89 -1.76 3.67 -8.56
CA TRP A 89 -2.24 4.29 -9.78
C TRP A 89 -1.11 5.02 -10.50
N GLN A 90 -1.12 4.94 -11.83
CA GLN A 90 -0.32 5.82 -12.69
C GLN A 90 -1.18 6.20 -13.90
N ASP A 91 -1.15 7.47 -14.29
CA ASP A 91 -1.92 7.98 -15.45
C ASP A 91 -3.39 7.56 -15.39
N ASN A 92 -3.97 7.62 -14.18
CA ASN A 92 -5.37 7.23 -13.93
C ASN A 92 -5.70 5.78 -14.24
N GLN A 93 -4.67 4.92 -14.26
CA GLN A 93 -4.85 3.49 -14.45
C GLN A 93 -4.33 2.74 -13.22
N VAL A 94 -5.02 1.66 -12.87
CA VAL A 94 -4.61 0.83 -11.73
C VAL A 94 -3.45 -0.05 -12.15
N MET A 95 -2.36 0.03 -11.41
CA MET A 95 -1.16 -0.77 -11.67
C MET A 95 -1.07 -1.99 -10.76
N SER A 96 -1.57 -1.88 -9.52
CA SER A 96 -1.55 -2.97 -8.56
C SER A 96 -2.72 -2.82 -7.60
N ILE A 97 -3.21 -3.94 -7.09
CA ILE A 97 -4.31 -3.97 -6.13
C ILE A 97 -3.91 -4.86 -4.96
N MET A 98 -4.20 -4.41 -3.75
CA MET A 98 -3.99 -5.21 -2.55
C MET A 98 -5.29 -5.27 -1.76
N LEU A 99 -5.69 -6.48 -1.38
CA LEU A 99 -6.74 -6.69 -0.40
C LEU A 99 -6.08 -7.13 0.90
N ALA A 100 -6.44 -6.49 2.00
CA ALA A 100 -5.81 -6.78 3.27
C ALA A 100 -6.82 -6.70 4.40
N SER A 101 -6.56 -7.47 5.46
CA SER A 101 -7.32 -7.41 6.69
C SER A 101 -6.37 -7.16 7.85
N PHE A 102 -6.77 -6.27 8.72
CA PHE A 102 -6.04 -5.96 9.95
C PHE A 102 -6.93 -6.28 11.14
N GLY A 103 -6.36 -6.84 12.18
CA GLY A 103 -7.15 -7.20 13.33
C GLY A 103 -6.37 -7.14 14.63
N SER A 104 -7.13 -7.15 15.72
CA SER A 104 -6.59 -7.13 17.06
C SER A 104 -6.18 -8.52 17.48
N GLU A 105 -5.03 -8.65 18.13
CA GLU A 105 -4.51 -9.92 18.57
C GLU A 105 -5.41 -10.59 19.60
N ARG A 106 -6.09 -9.81 20.43
CA ARG A 106 -6.93 -10.39 21.47
C ARG A 106 -8.14 -11.15 20.91
N GLU A 107 -8.44 -10.97 19.64
CA GLU A 107 -9.56 -11.66 19.01
C GLU A 107 -9.26 -13.12 18.69
N SER A 108 -8.02 -13.53 18.82
CA SER A 108 -7.64 -14.92 18.62
C SER A 108 -8.05 -15.82 19.75
N ASN A 109 -8.50 -15.27 20.85
CA ASN A 109 -8.90 -16.04 22.02
C ASN A 109 -10.32 -16.56 21.94
#